data_f30450db90454c94f8cdebfc247b4456
#
_entry.id   f30450db90454c94f8cdebfc247b4456
#
_cell.length_a   1.000
_cell.length_b   1.000
_cell.length_c   1.000
_cell.angle_alpha   90.00
_cell.angle_beta   90.00
_cell.angle_gamma   90.00
#
_symmetry.space_group_name_H-M   'P 1'
#
loop_
_entity.id
_entity.type
_entity.pdbx_description
1 polymer ?
#
loop_
_entity_poly.entity_id
_entity_poly.type
_entity_poly.pdbx_seq_one_letter_code
_entity_poly.pdbx_strand_id
1 'polypeptide(L)'
;MNLEELYKSLHGDYAEAKARLMSDRLVEKFVLKFPADPSMQQLRDAIASGDYEVAFRAVHTLKGVAANLSFTELWKASSALTEQLRRCDGTVDETLLKNLENAYKLVIDSIQKVNSEK
;
A
#
# COMPACT_ATOMS: atom_id res chain seq x y z
N MET A 1 16.39 -2.78 12.61
CA MET A 1 14.94 -2.92 12.34
C MET A 1 14.55 -4.39 12.44
N ASN A 2 13.49 -4.69 13.18
CA ASN A 2 12.95 -6.05 13.25
C ASN A 2 11.84 -6.19 12.21
N LEU A 3 12.17 -6.80 11.08
CA LEU A 3 11.24 -6.95 9.95
C LEU A 3 10.07 -7.87 10.29
N GLU A 4 10.30 -8.92 11.07
CA GLU A 4 9.22 -9.83 11.45
C GLU A 4 8.15 -9.12 12.28
N GLU A 5 8.56 -8.32 13.25
CA GLU A 5 7.63 -7.53 14.06
C GLU A 5 6.92 -6.47 13.23
N LEU A 6 7.65 -5.81 12.32
CA LEU A 6 7.06 -4.83 11.42
C LEU A 6 5.94 -5.48 10.60
N TYR A 7 6.21 -6.61 9.98
CA TYR A 7 5.23 -7.28 9.14
C TYR A 7 4.02 -7.79 9.93
N LYS A 8 4.21 -8.19 11.18
CA LYS A 8 3.08 -8.52 12.06
C LYS A 8 2.22 -7.29 12.32
N SER A 9 2.84 -6.15 12.59
CA SER A 9 2.12 -4.91 12.90
C SER A 9 1.26 -4.44 11.74
N LEU A 10 1.75 -4.56 10.51
CA LEU A 10 1.01 -4.08 9.33
C LEU A 10 0.23 -5.18 8.60
N HIS A 11 0.18 -6.37 9.19
CA HIS A 11 -0.54 -7.52 8.63
C HIS A 11 -0.03 -7.91 7.24
N GLY A 12 1.29 -8.03 7.11
CA GLY A 12 1.95 -8.49 5.89
C GLY A 12 2.52 -9.89 6.05
N ASP A 13 3.15 -10.38 5.00
CA ASP A 13 3.80 -11.69 4.95
C ASP A 13 5.30 -11.52 4.72
N TYR A 14 6.05 -11.51 5.80
CA TYR A 14 7.51 -11.31 5.75
C TYR A 14 8.21 -12.42 4.98
N ALA A 15 7.84 -13.69 5.22
CA ALA A 15 8.47 -14.82 4.54
C ALA A 15 8.30 -14.74 3.02
N GLU A 16 7.10 -14.34 2.57
CA GLU A 16 6.82 -14.15 1.15
C GLU A 16 7.65 -13.01 0.56
N ALA A 17 7.74 -11.88 1.28
CA ALA A 17 8.54 -10.74 0.83
C ALA A 17 10.03 -11.13 0.72
N LYS A 18 10.54 -11.81 1.72
CA LYS A 18 11.94 -12.26 1.71
C LYS A 18 12.22 -13.23 0.57
N ALA A 19 11.30 -14.17 0.31
CA ALA A 19 11.45 -15.12 -0.78
C ALA A 19 11.50 -14.40 -2.14
N ARG A 20 10.65 -13.38 -2.31
CA ARG A 20 10.58 -12.61 -3.57
C ARG A 20 11.79 -11.70 -3.75
N LEU A 21 12.20 -10.99 -2.70
CA LEU A 21 13.28 -10.02 -2.77
C LEU A 21 14.66 -10.61 -2.45
N MET A 22 14.70 -11.86 -2.02
CA MET A 22 15.90 -12.66 -1.85
C MET A 22 16.78 -12.34 -0.64
N SER A 23 16.55 -11.22 0.06
CA SER A 23 17.34 -10.89 1.25
C SER A 23 16.61 -9.92 2.18
N ASP A 24 16.92 -9.99 3.46
CA ASP A 24 16.43 -9.04 4.47
C ASP A 24 16.83 -7.61 4.14
N ARG A 25 18.04 -7.45 3.62
CA ARG A 25 18.56 -6.13 3.24
C ARG A 25 17.70 -5.46 2.18
N LEU A 26 17.28 -6.21 1.16
CA LEU A 26 16.42 -5.67 0.10
C LEU A 26 15.02 -5.41 0.61
N VAL A 27 14.48 -6.29 1.46
CA VAL A 27 13.16 -6.04 2.09
C VAL A 27 13.21 -4.72 2.87
N GLU A 28 14.20 -4.55 3.74
CA GLU A 28 14.35 -3.33 4.53
C GLU A 28 14.49 -2.10 3.64
N LYS A 29 15.30 -2.18 2.60
CA LYS A 29 15.51 -1.07 1.66
C LYS A 29 14.20 -0.61 1.03
N PHE A 30 13.40 -1.54 0.52
CA PHE A 30 12.14 -1.19 -0.13
C PHE A 30 11.07 -0.77 0.87
N VAL A 31 11.03 -1.37 2.06
CA VAL A 31 10.14 -0.94 3.14
C VAL A 31 10.41 0.52 3.51
N LEU A 32 11.68 0.89 3.69
CA LEU A 32 12.04 2.27 4.06
C LEU A 32 11.76 3.28 2.95
N LYS A 33 11.72 2.85 1.71
CA LYS A 33 11.35 3.72 0.58
C LYS A 33 9.84 3.87 0.41
N PHE A 34 9.05 2.97 0.97
CA PHE A 34 7.60 2.97 0.75
C PHE A 34 6.93 4.30 1.11
N PRO A 35 7.25 4.97 2.24
CA PRO A 35 6.59 6.24 2.57
C PRO A 35 6.80 7.34 1.53
N ALA A 36 7.84 7.24 0.70
CA ALA A 36 8.10 8.21 -0.37
C ALA A 36 7.39 7.85 -1.68
N ASP A 37 6.72 6.69 -1.75
CA ASP A 37 5.97 6.29 -2.95
C ASP A 37 4.79 7.24 -3.18
N PRO A 38 4.65 7.82 -4.37
CA PRO A 38 3.64 8.86 -4.61
C PRO A 38 2.24 8.33 -4.93
N SER A 39 2.06 7.01 -5.05
CA SER A 39 0.82 6.42 -5.58
C SER A 39 -0.41 6.81 -4.77
N MET A 40 -0.32 6.74 -3.43
CA MET A 40 -1.47 7.06 -2.59
C MET A 40 -1.87 8.54 -2.71
N GLN A 41 -0.90 9.43 -2.74
CA GLN A 41 -1.20 10.86 -2.90
C GLN A 41 -1.76 11.16 -4.28
N GLN A 42 -1.24 10.51 -5.33
CA GLN A 42 -1.80 10.64 -6.67
C GLN A 42 -3.25 10.16 -6.72
N LEU A 43 -3.56 9.06 -6.02
CA LEU A 43 -4.92 8.57 -5.91
C LEU A 43 -5.83 9.61 -5.25
N ARG A 44 -5.41 10.15 -4.11
CA ARG A 44 -6.17 11.17 -3.39
C ARG A 44 -6.45 12.39 -4.24
N ASP A 45 -5.42 12.89 -4.92
CA ASP A 45 -5.53 14.08 -5.78
C ASP A 45 -6.46 13.82 -6.96
N ALA A 46 -6.36 12.65 -7.58
CA ALA A 46 -7.21 12.29 -8.71
C ALA A 46 -8.67 12.18 -8.31
N ILE A 47 -8.96 11.58 -7.16
CA ILE A 47 -10.34 11.49 -6.64
C ILE A 47 -10.88 12.90 -6.37
N ALA A 48 -10.08 13.77 -5.74
CA ALA A 48 -10.49 15.12 -5.43
C ALA A 48 -10.81 15.95 -6.67
N SER A 49 -10.11 15.70 -7.78
CA SER A 49 -10.32 16.40 -9.03
C SER A 49 -11.34 15.72 -9.96
N GLY A 50 -11.85 14.56 -9.57
CA GLY A 50 -12.80 13.79 -10.38
C GLY A 50 -12.18 13.09 -11.58
N ASP A 51 -10.86 12.90 -11.57
CA ASP A 51 -10.16 12.20 -12.64
C ASP A 51 -10.04 10.70 -12.32
N TYR A 52 -11.09 9.97 -12.61
CA TYR A 52 -11.18 8.56 -12.22
C TYR A 52 -10.26 7.63 -13.03
N GLU A 53 -9.85 8.03 -14.23
CA GLU A 53 -8.87 7.28 -15.00
C GLU A 53 -7.49 7.34 -14.32
N VAL A 54 -7.07 8.52 -13.89
CA VAL A 54 -5.83 8.70 -13.14
C VAL A 54 -5.92 7.98 -11.79
N ALA A 55 -7.08 8.08 -11.12
CA ALA A 55 -7.30 7.38 -9.85
C ALA A 55 -7.13 5.87 -10.01
N PHE A 56 -7.70 5.29 -11.06
CA PHE A 56 -7.54 3.88 -11.37
C PHE A 56 -6.06 3.50 -11.53
N ARG A 57 -5.33 4.26 -12.33
CA ARG A 57 -3.90 3.98 -12.56
C ARG A 57 -3.08 4.09 -11.28
N ALA A 58 -3.38 5.07 -10.44
CA ALA A 58 -2.67 5.28 -9.19
C ALA A 58 -2.88 4.12 -8.22
N VAL A 59 -4.13 3.68 -8.02
CA VAL A 59 -4.40 2.57 -7.12
C VAL A 59 -3.90 1.24 -7.69
N HIS A 60 -3.90 1.07 -9.01
CA HIS A 60 -3.32 -0.10 -9.65
C HIS A 60 -1.82 -0.18 -9.37
N THR A 61 -1.12 0.95 -9.43
CA THR A 61 0.30 1.04 -9.10
C THR A 61 0.53 0.70 -7.62
N LEU A 62 -0.28 1.26 -6.72
CA LEU A 62 -0.19 0.99 -5.29
C LEU A 62 -0.38 -0.50 -5.00
N LYS A 63 -1.36 -1.12 -5.64
CA LYS A 63 -1.59 -2.56 -5.55
C LYS A 63 -0.33 -3.35 -5.90
N GLY A 64 0.35 -2.97 -6.99
CA GLY A 64 1.58 -3.62 -7.41
C GLY A 64 2.70 -3.48 -6.39
N VAL A 65 2.86 -2.30 -5.82
CA VAL A 65 3.86 -2.05 -4.78
C VAL A 65 3.56 -2.89 -3.53
N ALA A 66 2.29 -2.92 -3.10
CA ALA A 66 1.88 -3.71 -1.94
C ALA A 66 2.12 -5.20 -2.18
N ALA A 67 1.84 -5.70 -3.38
CA ALA A 67 2.10 -7.09 -3.74
C ALA A 67 3.59 -7.42 -3.67
N ASN A 68 4.43 -6.54 -4.20
CA ASN A 68 5.88 -6.73 -4.22
C ASN A 68 6.46 -6.79 -2.80
N LEU A 69 5.94 -6.00 -1.89
CA LEU A 69 6.38 -5.97 -0.50
C LEU A 69 5.62 -6.94 0.41
N SER A 70 4.65 -7.66 -0.13
CA SER A 70 3.79 -8.57 0.63
C SER A 70 3.09 -7.89 1.81
N PHE A 71 2.64 -6.65 1.58
CA PHE A 71 1.77 -5.91 2.50
C PHE A 71 0.34 -6.39 2.24
N THR A 72 -0.02 -7.53 2.81
CA THR A 72 -1.21 -8.29 2.45
C THR A 72 -2.52 -7.51 2.59
N GLU A 73 -2.72 -6.82 3.72
CA GLU A 73 -3.95 -6.06 3.93
C GLU A 73 -4.03 -4.84 3.01
N LEU A 74 -2.90 -4.17 2.79
CA LEU A 74 -2.85 -3.06 1.83
C LEU A 74 -3.13 -3.56 0.41
N TRP A 75 -2.58 -4.72 0.06
CA TRP A 75 -2.84 -5.33 -1.25
C TRP A 75 -4.32 -5.65 -1.44
N LYS A 76 -4.97 -6.24 -0.42
CA LYS A 76 -6.40 -6.56 -0.49
C LYS A 76 -7.25 -5.31 -0.70
N ALA A 77 -6.98 -4.28 0.09
CA ALA A 77 -7.75 -3.03 0.02
C ALA A 77 -7.52 -2.31 -1.30
N SER A 78 -6.28 -2.24 -1.78
CA SER A 78 -5.98 -1.61 -3.06
C SER A 78 -6.53 -2.41 -4.24
N SER A 79 -6.52 -3.75 -4.15
CA SER A 79 -7.11 -4.62 -5.18
C SER A 79 -8.61 -4.39 -5.30
N ALA A 80 -9.32 -4.31 -4.18
CA ALA A 80 -10.77 -4.09 -4.18
C ALA A 80 -11.13 -2.75 -4.83
N LEU A 81 -10.41 -1.68 -4.47
CA LEU A 81 -10.66 -0.37 -5.05
C LEU A 81 -10.26 -0.33 -6.54
N THR A 82 -9.19 -1.01 -6.91
CA THR A 82 -8.78 -1.11 -8.32
C THR A 82 -9.91 -1.71 -9.16
N GLU A 83 -10.52 -2.79 -8.70
CA GLU A 83 -11.61 -3.43 -9.45
C GLU A 83 -12.87 -2.55 -9.50
N GLN A 84 -13.18 -1.84 -8.43
CA GLN A 84 -14.31 -0.92 -8.42
C GLN A 84 -14.10 0.22 -9.42
N LEU A 85 -12.90 0.80 -9.44
CA LEU A 85 -12.58 1.89 -10.36
C LEU A 85 -12.43 1.42 -11.80
N ARG A 86 -12.06 0.16 -12.02
CA ARG A 86 -12.00 -0.42 -13.38
C ARG A 86 -13.34 -0.35 -14.08
N ARG A 87 -14.43 -0.54 -13.33
CA ARG A 87 -15.80 -0.51 -13.84
C ARG A 87 -16.52 0.77 -13.44
N CYS A 88 -15.74 1.83 -13.18
CA CYS A 88 -16.24 3.05 -12.59
C CYS A 88 -17.18 3.79 -13.55
N ASP A 89 -18.33 4.20 -12.99
CA ASP A 89 -19.34 5.02 -13.66
C ASP A 89 -19.22 6.51 -13.28
N GLY A 90 -18.08 6.90 -12.72
CA GLY A 90 -17.85 8.26 -12.25
C GLY A 90 -18.03 8.41 -10.74
N THR A 91 -18.10 7.31 -10.00
CA THR A 91 -18.18 7.34 -8.54
C THR A 91 -17.10 6.49 -7.91
N VAL A 92 -16.74 6.82 -6.67
CA VAL A 92 -15.79 6.04 -5.87
C VAL A 92 -16.55 5.42 -4.72
N ASP A 93 -16.37 4.11 -4.51
CA ASP A 93 -16.94 3.44 -3.35
C ASP A 93 -16.24 3.94 -2.09
N GLU A 94 -16.98 4.67 -1.25
CA GLU A 94 -16.42 5.30 -0.06
C GLU A 94 -15.95 4.31 0.97
N THR A 95 -16.60 3.15 1.10
CA THR A 95 -16.20 2.10 2.03
C THR A 95 -14.87 1.51 1.60
N LEU A 96 -14.69 1.21 0.32
CA LEU A 96 -13.44 0.66 -0.20
C LEU A 96 -12.31 1.67 -0.07
N LEU A 97 -12.58 2.94 -0.31
CA LEU A 97 -11.58 3.99 -0.14
C LEU A 97 -11.16 4.12 1.32
N LYS A 98 -12.13 4.09 2.25
CA LYS A 98 -11.84 4.15 3.68
C LYS A 98 -11.01 2.95 4.13
N ASN A 99 -11.35 1.76 3.66
CA ASN A 99 -10.55 0.56 3.97
C ASN A 99 -9.12 0.70 3.49
N LEU A 100 -8.93 1.26 2.30
CA LEU A 100 -7.59 1.51 1.76
C LEU A 100 -6.84 2.54 2.59
N GLU A 101 -7.48 3.65 2.96
CA GLU A 101 -6.85 4.67 3.79
C GLU A 101 -6.42 4.09 5.13
N ASN A 102 -7.25 3.25 5.74
CA ASN A 102 -6.93 2.61 7.02
C ASN A 102 -5.75 1.65 6.88
N ALA A 103 -5.73 0.84 5.83
CA ALA A 103 -4.63 -0.10 5.57
C ALA A 103 -3.33 0.65 5.30
N TYR A 104 -3.40 1.72 4.52
CA TYR A 104 -2.24 2.55 4.22
C TYR A 104 -1.67 3.21 5.48
N LYS A 105 -2.56 3.79 6.30
CA LYS A 105 -2.15 4.42 7.56
C LYS A 105 -1.45 3.42 8.47
N LEU A 106 -1.97 2.20 8.57
CA LEU A 106 -1.35 1.17 9.39
C LEU A 106 0.08 0.88 8.93
N VAL A 107 0.29 0.77 7.61
CA VAL A 107 1.63 0.54 7.06
C VAL A 107 2.57 1.71 7.41
N ILE A 108 2.13 2.94 7.15
CA ILE A 108 2.96 4.13 7.40
C ILE A 108 3.30 4.25 8.89
N ASP A 109 2.30 4.09 9.77
CA ASP A 109 2.51 4.19 11.21
C ASP A 109 3.48 3.11 11.70
N SER A 110 3.35 1.88 11.19
CA SER A 110 4.23 0.77 11.55
C SER A 110 5.67 1.03 11.13
N ILE A 111 5.88 1.55 9.91
CA ILE A 111 7.22 1.87 9.41
C ILE A 111 7.83 3.01 10.22
N GLN A 112 7.07 4.06 10.50
CA GLN A 112 7.55 5.20 11.28
C GLN A 112 7.94 4.80 12.69
N LYS A 113 7.15 3.93 13.33
CA LYS A 113 7.44 3.43 14.67
C LYS A 113 8.78 2.70 14.70
N VAL A 114 9.00 1.78 13.78
CA VAL A 114 10.23 1.00 13.71
C VAL A 114 11.42 1.91 13.40
N ASN A 115 11.24 2.85 12.48
CA ASN A 115 12.30 3.78 12.09
C ASN A 115 12.69 4.73 13.25
N SER A 116 11.72 5.15 14.08
CA SER A 116 11.98 6.03 15.22
C SER A 116 12.66 5.32 16.39
N GLU A 117 12.63 4.00 16.42
CA GLU A 117 13.27 3.19 17.46
C GLU A 117 14.77 2.94 17.22
N LYS A 118 15.31 3.43 16.11
CA LYS A 118 16.73 3.26 15.76
C LYS A 118 17.64 4.13 16.63
#